data_3274e27dd731255a8bfd16371f58ea81
#
_entry.id   3274e27dd731255a8bfd16371f58ea81
#
_cell.length_a   1.000
_cell.length_b   1.000
_cell.length_c   1.000
_cell.angle_alpha   90.00
_cell.angle_beta   90.00
_cell.angle_gamma   90.00
#
_symmetry.space_group_name_H-M   'P 1'
#
loop_
_entity.id
_entity.type
_entity.pdbx_description
1 polymer ?
#
loop_
_entity_poly.entity_id
_entity_poly.type
_entity_poly.pdbx_seq_one_letter_code
_entity_poly.pdbx_strand_id
1 'polypeptide(L)'
;MENTSIKRSFIALLIMTAVLPAVADDRSLQEMQAIAAEKLYTQMNVKGRRAPASQTSAVLCVSEERAYSVFAPTDGEGFVIVAKSDKVEPIWGYSTEPFPATDMPDGLRWFLKEMSTEIADAEKAEAPRGQLLTTATYTPVSNFVKTKWDQGYPYSKSTPNSYPSGCVATAMAQCMNYCQWPNSASFEATYYVTKTSGEKETTEELTATVNSTYTWPYADTYKSSGKVSDNIDILLRDCGYASHMDYSVYGSGTMNIDAGMALIQAFQYPQECIKYMDYSYCESHDAWAQIIYDELAAKSPIIYGGSDQDQGGHAFVFSGVDKDGLVYVNWGWSGSGNGYYAITSLKPRSTGYNFKNYHSMTYGIRKTPLPTDHIETRIQGYSGAPYTFQWGTEKDSTDVEHPTLYVDIPYGFINYNATDFKGVLGLFALDMTDGSTWVIAPELQDKTELPPCAGYFGESEDWKTYYFYYFIDGENGLKPGHTYRMSFGGYDPRDGVWRSILCQDGGVAYDVTYTGDIATSTVNPTRQPVPVPDAIAAPTANTLVNDGLTRVYDLQGRLLYTAPTASFNLWEVPARGILVIKEGDKARKVAR
;
A
#
# COMPACT_ATOMS: atom_id res chain seq x y z
N MET A 1 -13.75 97.52 -1.48
CA MET A 1 -14.23 96.58 -2.49
C MET A 1 -13.23 95.50 -2.63
N GLU A 2 -13.38 94.50 -1.77
CA GLU A 2 -12.42 93.39 -1.62
C GLU A 2 -12.93 92.17 -2.38
N ASN A 3 -12.06 91.65 -3.24
CA ASN A 3 -12.33 90.48 -4.04
C ASN A 3 -11.73 89.22 -3.29
N THR A 4 -12.56 88.41 -2.70
CA THR A 4 -12.17 87.16 -2.04
C THR A 4 -12.20 86.01 -3.05
N SER A 5 -11.01 85.55 -3.41
CA SER A 5 -10.77 84.36 -4.23
C SER A 5 -10.93 83.11 -3.38
N ILE A 6 -11.90 82.26 -3.71
CA ILE A 6 -12.10 80.95 -3.09
C ILE A 6 -11.23 79.95 -3.81
N LYS A 7 -10.16 79.43 -3.12
CA LYS A 7 -9.39 78.30 -3.54
C LYS A 7 -10.16 77.00 -3.28
N ARG A 8 -10.55 76.27 -4.31
CA ARG A 8 -11.10 74.93 -4.24
C ARG A 8 -9.92 73.93 -4.10
N SER A 9 -9.77 73.38 -2.93
CA SER A 9 -8.87 72.25 -2.70
C SER A 9 -9.58 70.95 -3.16
N PHE A 10 -9.04 70.30 -4.16
CA PHE A 10 -9.42 68.93 -4.55
C PHE A 10 -8.74 67.99 -3.58
N ILE A 11 -9.50 67.33 -2.70
CA ILE A 11 -9.06 66.15 -1.94
C ILE A 11 -9.24 64.95 -2.88
N ALA A 12 -8.13 64.42 -3.35
CA ALA A 12 -8.13 63.15 -4.05
C ALA A 12 -8.31 62.04 -3.02
N LEU A 13 -9.50 61.45 -2.99
CA LEU A 13 -9.80 60.27 -2.19
C LEU A 13 -9.15 59.07 -2.87
N LEU A 14 -7.99 58.64 -2.34
CA LEU A 14 -7.31 57.41 -2.76
C LEU A 14 -8.15 56.24 -2.20
N ILE A 15 -9.02 55.65 -3.03
CA ILE A 15 -9.68 54.39 -2.69
C ILE A 15 -8.62 53.31 -2.82
N MET A 16 -7.99 52.97 -1.71
CA MET A 16 -7.28 51.69 -1.57
C MET A 16 -8.34 50.57 -1.63
N THR A 17 -8.52 49.98 -2.79
CA THR A 17 -9.16 48.66 -2.87
C THR A 17 -8.24 47.69 -2.20
N ALA A 18 -8.50 47.40 -0.90
CA ALA A 18 -7.96 46.23 -0.24
C ALA A 18 -8.47 45.04 -1.04
N VAL A 19 -7.57 44.38 -1.76
CA VAL A 19 -7.82 43.04 -2.28
C VAL A 19 -7.87 42.16 -1.03
N LEU A 20 -9.08 41.99 -0.47
CA LEU A 20 -9.34 40.94 0.48
C LEU A 20 -9.02 39.64 -0.25
N PRO A 21 -8.24 38.72 0.36
CA PRO A 21 -8.10 37.39 -0.20
C PRO A 21 -9.52 36.85 -0.37
N ALA A 22 -9.84 36.39 -1.56
CA ALA A 22 -11.14 35.78 -1.83
C ALA A 22 -11.26 34.59 -0.86
N VAL A 23 -12.11 34.71 0.14
CA VAL A 23 -12.55 33.60 0.96
C VAL A 23 -13.12 32.58 -0.03
N ALA A 24 -12.65 31.33 0.02
CA ALA A 24 -13.21 30.30 -0.84
C ALA A 24 -14.70 30.21 -0.54
N ASP A 25 -15.53 30.53 -1.52
CA ASP A 25 -16.98 30.45 -1.42
C ASP A 25 -17.39 29.01 -1.79
N ASP A 26 -18.31 28.43 -1.03
CA ASP A 26 -18.98 27.20 -1.43
C ASP A 26 -19.72 27.40 -2.75
N ARG A 27 -19.73 26.35 -3.60
CA ARG A 27 -20.55 26.34 -4.81
C ARG A 27 -22.02 26.51 -4.44
N SER A 28 -22.70 27.40 -5.09
CA SER A 28 -24.14 27.56 -4.91
C SER A 28 -24.90 26.31 -5.37
N LEU A 29 -26.09 26.10 -4.84
CA LEU A 29 -26.98 25.00 -5.25
C LEU A 29 -27.21 24.99 -6.76
N GLN A 30 -27.37 26.18 -7.36
CA GLN A 30 -27.60 26.33 -8.80
C GLN A 30 -26.36 25.90 -9.62
N GLU A 31 -25.17 26.25 -9.19
CA GLU A 31 -23.93 25.81 -9.82
C GLU A 31 -23.78 24.30 -9.72
N MET A 32 -23.99 23.69 -8.54
CA MET A 32 -23.93 22.25 -8.35
C MET A 32 -24.96 21.51 -9.21
N GLN A 33 -26.19 22.03 -9.32
CA GLN A 33 -27.22 21.48 -10.22
C GLN A 33 -26.79 21.54 -11.68
N ALA A 34 -26.17 22.64 -12.12
CA ALA A 34 -25.67 22.76 -13.48
C ALA A 34 -24.57 21.75 -13.79
N ILE A 35 -23.60 21.59 -12.88
CA ILE A 35 -22.53 20.57 -12.96
C ILE A 35 -23.11 19.16 -13.04
N ALA A 36 -24.04 18.81 -12.15
CA ALA A 36 -24.68 17.50 -12.13
C ALA A 36 -25.48 17.23 -13.42
N ALA A 37 -26.24 18.21 -13.89
CA ALA A 37 -27.03 18.10 -15.13
C ALA A 37 -26.14 17.92 -16.36
N GLU A 38 -25.02 18.62 -16.45
CA GLU A 38 -24.04 18.45 -17.52
C GLU A 38 -23.47 17.03 -17.51
N LYS A 39 -23.04 16.53 -16.34
CA LYS A 39 -22.49 15.17 -16.22
C LYS A 39 -23.51 14.11 -16.60
N LEU A 40 -24.73 14.19 -16.07
CA LEU A 40 -25.79 13.21 -16.32
C LEU A 40 -26.26 13.17 -17.78
N TYR A 41 -26.53 14.32 -18.38
CA TYR A 41 -27.17 14.37 -19.71
C TYR A 41 -26.19 14.48 -20.88
N THR A 42 -25.00 15.03 -20.67
CA THR A 42 -24.03 15.26 -21.75
C THR A 42 -22.94 14.17 -21.75
N GLN A 43 -22.41 13.80 -20.59
CA GLN A 43 -21.27 12.91 -20.51
C GLN A 43 -21.66 11.45 -20.31
N MET A 44 -22.68 11.16 -19.49
CA MET A 44 -23.11 9.78 -19.24
C MET A 44 -24.01 9.23 -20.35
N ASN A 45 -24.51 10.09 -21.24
CA ASN A 45 -25.43 9.74 -22.35
C ASN A 45 -26.52 8.76 -21.91
N VAL A 46 -27.23 9.09 -20.82
CA VAL A 46 -28.27 8.24 -20.25
C VAL A 46 -29.36 8.03 -21.31
N LYS A 47 -29.20 6.96 -22.08
CA LYS A 47 -30.11 6.40 -23.10
C LYS A 47 -30.86 7.42 -23.95
N GLY A 48 -30.14 8.06 -24.89
CA GLY A 48 -30.76 8.71 -26.03
C GLY A 48 -31.65 9.92 -25.73
N ARG A 49 -31.58 10.51 -24.54
CA ARG A 49 -32.37 11.66 -24.15
C ARG A 49 -31.64 12.97 -24.49
N ARG A 50 -32.33 13.79 -25.25
CA ARG A 50 -31.88 15.17 -25.52
C ARG A 50 -31.94 15.93 -24.22
N ALA A 51 -30.87 16.62 -23.84
CA ALA A 51 -30.87 17.51 -22.68
C ALA A 51 -32.10 18.45 -22.72
N PRO A 52 -32.88 18.54 -21.63
CA PRO A 52 -34.01 19.46 -21.58
C PRO A 52 -33.56 20.91 -21.80
N ALA A 53 -34.46 21.77 -22.33
CA ALA A 53 -34.16 23.17 -22.62
C ALA A 53 -33.72 23.99 -21.38
N SER A 54 -34.03 23.51 -20.18
CA SER A 54 -33.49 23.98 -18.90
C SER A 54 -32.86 22.79 -18.16
N GLN A 55 -31.54 22.65 -18.25
CA GLN A 55 -30.82 21.51 -17.67
C GLN A 55 -30.93 21.45 -16.13
N THR A 56 -30.98 22.60 -15.46
CA THR A 56 -31.03 22.66 -13.99
C THR A 56 -32.34 22.16 -13.39
N SER A 57 -33.47 22.27 -14.08
CA SER A 57 -34.76 21.75 -13.61
C SER A 57 -34.94 20.24 -13.80
N ALA A 58 -33.98 19.58 -14.49
CA ALA A 58 -34.04 18.16 -14.79
C ALA A 58 -33.35 17.31 -13.74
N VAL A 59 -32.70 17.90 -12.73
CA VAL A 59 -32.02 17.18 -11.63
C VAL A 59 -32.56 17.64 -10.29
N LEU A 60 -32.72 16.68 -9.38
CA LEU A 60 -33.12 16.88 -7.99
C LEU A 60 -31.95 16.61 -7.05
N CYS A 61 -31.80 17.45 -6.02
CA CYS A 61 -30.95 17.13 -4.89
C CYS A 61 -31.66 16.04 -4.06
N VAL A 62 -31.08 14.85 -4.02
CA VAL A 62 -31.63 13.66 -3.32
C VAL A 62 -30.94 13.41 -1.99
N SER A 63 -29.77 13.98 -1.77
CA SER A 63 -29.07 13.99 -0.48
C SER A 63 -28.22 15.25 -0.37
N GLU A 64 -28.19 15.84 0.81
CA GLU A 64 -27.40 17.03 1.09
C GLU A 64 -26.62 16.82 2.40
N GLU A 65 -25.29 16.86 2.27
CA GLU A 65 -24.37 16.74 3.38
C GLU A 65 -23.55 18.04 3.52
N ARG A 66 -22.78 18.16 4.59
CA ARG A 66 -21.95 19.35 4.82
C ARG A 66 -20.97 19.62 3.67
N ALA A 67 -20.29 18.58 3.19
CA ALA A 67 -19.19 18.69 2.22
C ALA A 67 -19.64 18.48 0.76
N TYR A 68 -20.79 17.83 0.52
CA TYR A 68 -21.26 17.49 -0.82
C TYR A 68 -22.79 17.47 -0.92
N SER A 69 -23.30 17.47 -2.14
CA SER A 69 -24.70 17.17 -2.43
C SER A 69 -24.79 16.12 -3.54
N VAL A 70 -25.81 15.28 -3.46
CA VAL A 70 -26.09 14.25 -4.46
C VAL A 70 -27.28 14.66 -5.29
N PHE A 71 -27.12 14.60 -6.60
CA PHE A 71 -28.15 14.94 -7.56
C PHE A 71 -28.52 13.72 -8.40
N ALA A 72 -29.81 13.55 -8.66
CA ALA A 72 -30.35 12.50 -9.51
C ALA A 72 -31.25 13.11 -10.59
N PRO A 73 -31.41 12.47 -11.77
CA PRO A 73 -32.36 12.94 -12.78
C PRO A 73 -33.80 12.78 -12.30
N THR A 74 -34.67 13.72 -12.71
CA THR A 74 -36.10 13.69 -12.30
C THR A 74 -36.88 12.51 -12.86
N ASP A 75 -36.37 11.87 -13.91
CA ASP A 75 -37.11 10.91 -14.75
C ASP A 75 -36.26 9.68 -15.12
N GLY A 76 -35.23 9.36 -14.36
CA GLY A 76 -34.31 8.29 -14.70
C GLY A 76 -33.52 7.75 -13.53
N GLU A 77 -32.70 6.78 -13.85
CA GLU A 77 -31.73 6.18 -12.92
C GLU A 77 -30.39 6.93 -13.02
N GLY A 78 -29.59 6.84 -11.99
CA GLY A 78 -28.27 7.43 -11.90
C GLY A 78 -28.18 8.55 -10.87
N PHE A 79 -26.94 8.93 -10.54
CA PHE A 79 -26.65 10.05 -9.64
C PHE A 79 -25.29 10.68 -9.94
N VAL A 80 -25.11 11.89 -9.44
CA VAL A 80 -23.80 12.58 -9.39
C VAL A 80 -23.62 13.17 -8.00
N ILE A 81 -22.42 12.99 -7.44
CA ILE A 81 -21.98 13.56 -6.17
C ILE A 81 -21.15 14.80 -6.48
N VAL A 82 -21.59 15.94 -6.01
CA VAL A 82 -20.93 17.23 -6.27
C VAL A 82 -20.44 17.84 -4.96
N ALA A 83 -19.15 18.17 -4.92
CA ALA A 83 -18.52 18.86 -3.80
C ALA A 83 -19.05 20.28 -3.63
N LYS A 84 -19.29 20.71 -2.39
CA LYS A 84 -19.67 22.10 -2.09
C LYS A 84 -18.49 23.05 -2.19
N SER A 85 -17.33 22.68 -1.64
CA SER A 85 -16.13 23.52 -1.65
C SER A 85 -15.57 23.69 -3.08
N ASP A 86 -15.25 24.91 -3.46
CA ASP A 86 -14.60 25.24 -4.74
C ASP A 86 -13.08 24.98 -4.76
N LYS A 87 -12.50 24.58 -3.62
CA LYS A 87 -11.08 24.22 -3.49
C LYS A 87 -10.75 22.84 -4.07
N VAL A 88 -11.76 22.01 -4.29
CA VAL A 88 -11.63 20.66 -4.80
C VAL A 88 -12.35 20.49 -6.13
N GLU A 89 -12.00 19.42 -6.87
CA GLU A 89 -12.74 19.04 -8.07
C GLU A 89 -14.23 18.88 -7.77
N PRO A 90 -15.10 19.36 -8.66
CA PRO A 90 -16.53 19.38 -8.37
C PRO A 90 -17.17 18.01 -8.31
N ILE A 91 -16.74 17.03 -9.14
CA ILE A 91 -17.38 15.72 -9.24
C ILE A 91 -16.57 14.71 -8.46
N TRP A 92 -17.17 14.17 -7.39
CA TRP A 92 -16.57 13.11 -6.59
C TRP A 92 -16.94 11.70 -7.03
N GLY A 93 -18.07 11.59 -7.71
CA GLY A 93 -18.50 10.33 -8.23
C GLY A 93 -19.81 10.42 -8.97
N TYR A 94 -20.07 9.43 -9.79
CA TYR A 94 -21.33 9.26 -10.48
C TYR A 94 -21.59 7.80 -10.83
N SER A 95 -22.87 7.46 -10.99
CA SER A 95 -23.31 6.13 -11.37
C SER A 95 -24.51 6.20 -12.31
N THR A 96 -24.71 5.14 -13.09
CA THR A 96 -25.98 4.90 -13.83
C THR A 96 -27.01 4.17 -12.98
N GLU A 97 -26.63 3.65 -11.81
CA GLU A 97 -27.53 3.04 -10.82
C GLU A 97 -28.13 4.12 -9.90
N PRO A 98 -29.27 3.87 -9.25
CA PRO A 98 -29.83 4.79 -8.26
C PRO A 98 -28.87 5.04 -7.07
N PHE A 99 -28.95 6.23 -6.45
CA PHE A 99 -28.20 6.50 -5.24
C PHE A 99 -28.73 5.67 -4.06
N PRO A 100 -27.87 4.88 -3.39
CA PRO A 100 -28.27 3.96 -2.31
C PRO A 100 -28.40 4.70 -0.97
N ALA A 101 -29.34 5.60 -0.83
CA ALA A 101 -29.50 6.45 0.35
C ALA A 101 -29.80 5.65 1.64
N THR A 102 -30.52 4.53 1.55
CA THR A 102 -30.96 3.74 2.71
C THR A 102 -30.11 2.50 2.97
N ASP A 103 -29.50 1.93 1.94
CA ASP A 103 -28.67 0.72 2.03
C ASP A 103 -27.34 0.98 1.28
N MET A 104 -26.62 1.94 1.82
CA MET A 104 -25.35 2.38 1.23
C MET A 104 -24.25 1.35 1.51
N PRO A 105 -23.52 0.88 0.46
CA PRO A 105 -22.35 0.04 0.63
C PRO A 105 -21.36 0.66 1.62
N ASP A 106 -20.82 -0.14 2.53
CA ASP A 106 -19.88 0.36 3.54
C ASP A 106 -18.64 1.01 2.92
N GLY A 107 -18.12 0.45 1.83
CA GLY A 107 -17.02 1.06 1.08
C GLY A 107 -17.37 2.44 0.50
N LEU A 108 -18.61 2.63 0.00
CA LEU A 108 -19.06 3.94 -0.48
C LEU A 108 -19.23 4.94 0.68
N ARG A 109 -19.75 4.49 1.81
CA ARG A 109 -19.87 5.31 3.02
C ARG A 109 -18.50 5.75 3.52
N TRP A 110 -17.54 4.82 3.58
CA TRP A 110 -16.15 5.11 3.89
C TRP A 110 -15.57 6.16 2.93
N PHE A 111 -15.70 5.98 1.61
CA PHE A 111 -15.20 6.93 0.60
C PHE A 111 -15.76 8.33 0.82
N LEU A 112 -17.07 8.47 1.03
CA LEU A 112 -17.71 9.78 1.23
C LEU A 112 -17.25 10.46 2.52
N LYS A 113 -17.00 9.69 3.58
CA LYS A 113 -16.42 10.19 4.85
C LYS A 113 -15.00 10.70 4.65
N GLU A 114 -14.15 9.91 3.96
CA GLU A 114 -12.77 10.30 3.68
C GLU A 114 -12.70 11.58 2.83
N MET A 115 -13.46 11.65 1.74
CA MET A 115 -13.54 12.86 0.89
C MET A 115 -14.01 14.08 1.68
N SER A 116 -15.00 13.92 2.57
CA SER A 116 -15.47 15.01 3.43
C SER A 116 -14.40 15.52 4.37
N THR A 117 -13.54 14.62 4.83
CA THR A 117 -12.43 14.96 5.72
C THR A 117 -11.29 15.65 4.96
N GLU A 118 -10.98 15.21 3.73
CA GLU A 118 -10.02 15.89 2.84
C GLU A 118 -10.40 17.35 2.58
N ILE A 119 -11.69 17.63 2.33
CA ILE A 119 -12.18 19.01 2.18
C ILE A 119 -11.95 19.81 3.45
N ALA A 120 -12.36 19.28 4.61
CA ALA A 120 -12.23 20.01 5.86
C ALA A 120 -10.77 20.38 6.17
N ASP A 121 -9.83 19.57 5.75
CA ASP A 121 -8.40 19.86 5.92
C ASP A 121 -7.88 20.83 4.85
N ALA A 122 -8.33 20.73 3.61
CA ALA A 122 -8.03 21.72 2.58
C ALA A 122 -8.56 23.12 2.94
N GLU A 123 -9.73 23.18 3.57
CA GLU A 123 -10.30 24.44 4.09
C GLU A 123 -9.44 25.04 5.20
N LYS A 124 -9.02 24.22 6.19
CA LYS A 124 -8.15 24.66 7.30
C LYS A 124 -6.77 25.12 6.83
N ALA A 125 -6.23 24.48 5.80
CA ALA A 125 -4.90 24.79 5.27
C ALA A 125 -4.89 26.04 4.36
N GLU A 126 -6.00 26.75 4.17
CA GLU A 126 -6.14 27.85 3.23
C GLU A 126 -5.65 27.49 1.81
N ALA A 127 -5.84 26.23 1.42
CA ALA A 127 -5.35 25.69 0.17
C ALA A 127 -5.90 26.45 -1.04
N PRO A 128 -5.10 26.67 -2.11
CA PRO A 128 -5.60 27.29 -3.33
C PRO A 128 -6.66 26.42 -4.03
N ARG A 129 -7.47 27.02 -4.89
CA ARG A 129 -8.51 26.34 -5.69
C ARG A 129 -7.92 25.18 -6.49
N GLY A 130 -8.59 24.04 -6.50
CA GLY A 130 -8.23 22.88 -7.32
C GLY A 130 -6.98 22.11 -6.89
N GLN A 131 -6.55 22.20 -5.63
CA GLN A 131 -5.28 21.60 -5.19
C GLN A 131 -5.32 20.07 -5.01
N LEU A 132 -6.49 19.42 -5.01
CA LEU A 132 -6.62 17.97 -4.89
C LEU A 132 -6.65 17.26 -6.25
N LEU A 133 -5.84 17.73 -7.21
CA LEU A 133 -5.65 17.08 -8.50
C LEU A 133 -4.50 16.08 -8.40
N THR A 134 -4.69 14.89 -8.97
CA THR A 134 -3.57 14.00 -9.25
C THR A 134 -2.88 14.43 -10.53
N THR A 135 -1.54 14.35 -10.57
CA THR A 135 -0.74 14.57 -11.77
C THR A 135 -0.49 13.26 -12.53
N ALA A 136 -1.03 12.14 -12.07
CA ALA A 136 -0.83 10.83 -12.68
C ALA A 136 -1.31 10.80 -14.13
N THR A 137 -0.54 10.14 -14.99
CA THR A 137 -0.92 9.87 -16.38
C THR A 137 -1.83 8.65 -16.44
N TYR A 138 -2.96 8.77 -17.13
CA TYR A 138 -3.92 7.67 -17.28
C TYR A 138 -4.45 7.57 -18.71
N THR A 139 -4.97 6.36 -19.02
CA THR A 139 -5.68 6.09 -20.28
C THR A 139 -7.11 5.70 -19.96
N PRO A 140 -8.15 6.40 -20.51
CA PRO A 140 -9.54 6.04 -20.24
C PRO A 140 -9.85 4.60 -20.66
N VAL A 141 -10.43 3.83 -19.76
CA VAL A 141 -10.79 2.43 -19.94
C VAL A 141 -12.20 2.19 -19.41
N SER A 142 -13.08 1.67 -20.27
CA SER A 142 -14.43 1.30 -19.82
C SER A 142 -14.36 0.19 -18.78
N ASN A 143 -15.25 0.23 -17.79
CA ASN A 143 -15.40 -0.85 -16.81
C ASN A 143 -15.42 -2.22 -17.50
N PHE A 144 -14.56 -3.13 -17.04
CA PHE A 144 -14.42 -4.47 -17.61
C PHE A 144 -14.84 -5.60 -16.65
N VAL A 145 -14.92 -5.40 -15.33
CA VAL A 145 -15.51 -6.35 -14.35
C VAL A 145 -17.01 -6.06 -14.25
N LYS A 146 -17.85 -6.95 -14.80
CA LYS A 146 -19.30 -6.71 -14.93
C LYS A 146 -20.13 -7.31 -13.80
N THR A 147 -19.52 -8.14 -12.95
CA THR A 147 -20.21 -8.79 -11.84
C THR A 147 -20.82 -7.78 -10.89
N LYS A 148 -21.99 -8.13 -10.35
CA LYS A 148 -22.72 -7.39 -9.32
C LYS A 148 -22.97 -8.33 -8.13
N TRP A 149 -21.89 -8.90 -7.60
CA TRP A 149 -21.98 -9.88 -6.53
C TRP A 149 -22.05 -9.20 -5.15
N ASP A 150 -22.41 -10.01 -4.16
CA ASP A 150 -22.68 -9.60 -2.79
C ASP A 150 -21.98 -10.55 -1.81
N GLN A 151 -21.92 -10.16 -0.55
CA GLN A 151 -21.35 -10.96 0.52
C GLN A 151 -22.40 -11.82 1.25
N GLY A 152 -23.66 -11.39 1.20
CA GLY A 152 -24.77 -12.01 1.89
C GLY A 152 -25.38 -13.18 1.13
N TYR A 153 -26.44 -13.81 1.70
CA TYR A 153 -27.22 -14.85 1.04
C TYR A 153 -27.86 -14.31 -0.25
N PRO A 154 -27.79 -15.03 -1.38
CA PRO A 154 -27.38 -16.43 -1.55
C PRO A 154 -25.89 -16.67 -1.81
N TYR A 155 -25.07 -15.65 -1.92
CA TYR A 155 -23.64 -15.76 -2.19
C TYR A 155 -22.86 -16.43 -1.05
N SER A 156 -23.33 -16.26 0.19
CA SER A 156 -22.74 -16.88 1.38
C SER A 156 -23.27 -18.30 1.70
N LYS A 157 -24.06 -18.89 0.82
CA LYS A 157 -24.71 -20.17 1.09
C LYS A 157 -23.75 -21.30 1.47
N SER A 158 -22.58 -21.33 0.88
CA SER A 158 -21.57 -22.38 1.08
C SER A 158 -20.49 -22.01 2.10
N THR A 159 -20.48 -20.79 2.62
CA THR A 159 -19.54 -20.37 3.68
C THR A 159 -19.87 -21.03 5.02
N PRO A 160 -18.94 -21.10 5.99
CA PRO A 160 -19.22 -21.60 7.33
C PRO A 160 -20.46 -20.93 7.95
N ASN A 161 -21.42 -21.74 8.41
CA ASN A 161 -22.69 -21.27 8.98
C ASN A 161 -23.49 -20.30 8.08
N SER A 162 -23.21 -20.24 6.79
CA SER A 162 -23.73 -19.24 5.85
C SER A 162 -23.46 -17.79 6.28
N TYR A 163 -22.39 -17.55 7.01
CA TYR A 163 -21.94 -16.21 7.37
C TYR A 163 -21.50 -15.44 6.10
N PRO A 164 -21.56 -14.11 6.10
CA PRO A 164 -21.14 -13.31 4.97
C PRO A 164 -19.78 -13.77 4.42
N SER A 165 -19.63 -13.82 3.09
CA SER A 165 -18.39 -14.28 2.46
C SER A 165 -17.18 -13.38 2.73
N GLY A 166 -17.43 -12.13 3.14
CA GLY A 166 -16.41 -11.10 3.34
C GLY A 166 -16.08 -10.33 2.06
N CYS A 167 -15.75 -9.05 2.23
CA CYS A 167 -15.49 -8.13 1.12
C CYS A 167 -14.26 -8.55 0.28
N VAL A 168 -13.21 -9.06 0.93
CA VAL A 168 -11.98 -9.52 0.25
C VAL A 168 -12.27 -10.73 -0.62
N ALA A 169 -12.97 -11.76 -0.10
CA ALA A 169 -13.33 -12.95 -0.88
C ALA A 169 -14.25 -12.59 -2.06
N THR A 170 -15.19 -11.65 -1.85
CA THR A 170 -16.08 -11.16 -2.92
C THR A 170 -15.27 -10.44 -4.00
N ALA A 171 -14.34 -9.56 -3.63
CA ALA A 171 -13.47 -8.85 -4.56
C ALA A 171 -12.56 -9.82 -5.34
N MET A 172 -11.94 -10.80 -4.67
CA MET A 172 -11.15 -11.85 -5.29
C MET A 172 -11.97 -12.62 -6.33
N ALA A 173 -13.12 -13.14 -5.94
CA ALA A 173 -13.98 -13.93 -6.81
C ALA A 173 -14.43 -13.16 -8.06
N GLN A 174 -14.75 -11.88 -7.94
CA GLN A 174 -15.09 -10.99 -9.06
C GLN A 174 -13.92 -10.80 -10.03
N CYS A 175 -12.70 -10.61 -9.50
CA CYS A 175 -11.48 -10.54 -10.30
C CYS A 175 -11.21 -11.88 -11.01
N MET A 176 -11.35 -13.01 -10.33
CA MET A 176 -11.17 -14.35 -10.88
C MET A 176 -12.19 -14.64 -11.98
N ASN A 177 -13.45 -14.23 -11.82
CA ASN A 177 -14.47 -14.36 -12.86
C ASN A 177 -14.11 -13.58 -14.12
N TYR A 178 -13.57 -12.37 -13.98
CA TYR A 178 -13.08 -11.60 -15.13
C TYR A 178 -11.88 -12.28 -15.81
N CYS A 179 -10.90 -12.74 -15.04
CA CYS A 179 -9.73 -13.46 -15.58
C CYS A 179 -10.06 -14.83 -16.14
N GLN A 180 -11.20 -15.43 -15.74
CA GLN A 180 -11.58 -16.80 -16.06
C GLN A 180 -10.45 -17.79 -15.71
N TRP A 181 -10.00 -17.75 -14.46
CA TRP A 181 -8.87 -18.55 -13.96
C TRP A 181 -8.98 -18.75 -12.44
N PRO A 182 -8.50 -19.91 -11.89
CA PRO A 182 -8.11 -21.15 -12.60
C PRO A 182 -9.33 -22.00 -12.98
N ASN A 183 -9.11 -23.12 -13.69
CA ASN A 183 -10.21 -24.06 -13.98
C ASN A 183 -10.58 -24.93 -12.77
N SER A 184 -9.67 -25.10 -11.83
CA SER A 184 -9.87 -25.85 -10.59
C SER A 184 -8.91 -25.40 -9.52
N ALA A 185 -9.29 -25.64 -8.25
CA ALA A 185 -8.40 -25.46 -7.10
C ALA A 185 -8.44 -26.71 -6.21
N SER A 186 -7.27 -27.07 -5.67
CA SER A 186 -7.12 -28.16 -4.70
C SER A 186 -6.09 -27.74 -3.67
N PHE A 187 -6.53 -27.47 -2.44
CA PHE A 187 -5.67 -27.05 -1.34
C PHE A 187 -6.32 -27.38 0.02
N GLU A 188 -5.49 -27.35 1.04
CA GLU A 188 -5.92 -27.38 2.43
C GLU A 188 -5.63 -26.03 3.08
N ALA A 189 -6.54 -25.56 3.91
CA ALA A 189 -6.38 -24.35 4.70
C ALA A 189 -6.60 -24.70 6.18
N THR A 190 -5.67 -24.32 7.04
CA THR A 190 -5.78 -24.45 8.50
C THR A 190 -5.34 -23.13 9.13
N TYR A 191 -6.25 -22.49 9.84
CA TYR A 191 -6.02 -21.18 10.44
C TYR A 191 -6.98 -20.94 11.62
N TYR A 192 -6.75 -19.90 12.38
CA TYR A 192 -7.59 -19.56 13.53
C TYR A 192 -8.62 -18.51 13.17
N VAL A 193 -9.85 -18.72 13.62
CA VAL A 193 -10.98 -17.78 13.51
C VAL A 193 -11.43 -17.33 14.89
N THR A 194 -11.92 -16.10 14.98
CA THR A 194 -12.42 -15.52 16.22
C THR A 194 -13.88 -15.93 16.44
N LYS A 195 -14.18 -16.50 17.60
CA LYS A 195 -15.57 -16.77 18.04
C LYS A 195 -15.95 -15.84 19.17
N THR A 196 -16.99 -15.06 18.94
CA THR A 196 -17.56 -14.17 19.93
C THR A 196 -18.81 -14.82 20.54
N SER A 197 -18.81 -15.02 21.86
CA SER A 197 -19.97 -15.48 22.63
C SER A 197 -20.24 -14.52 23.78
N GLY A 198 -21.22 -13.61 23.59
CA GLY A 198 -21.44 -12.47 24.46
C GLY A 198 -20.26 -11.50 24.42
N GLU A 199 -19.68 -11.19 25.58
CA GLU A 199 -18.49 -10.32 25.68
C GLU A 199 -17.15 -11.11 25.58
N LYS A 200 -17.22 -12.42 25.43
CA LYS A 200 -16.03 -13.29 25.40
C LYS A 200 -15.65 -13.63 23.97
N GLU A 201 -14.44 -13.31 23.60
CA GLU A 201 -13.79 -13.77 22.38
C GLU A 201 -12.91 -15.00 22.68
N THR A 202 -12.95 -15.97 21.79
CA THR A 202 -12.12 -17.17 21.80
C THR A 202 -11.67 -17.47 20.39
N THR A 203 -10.49 -18.05 20.24
CA THR A 203 -10.00 -18.53 18.94
C THR A 203 -10.32 -20.02 18.78
N GLU A 204 -10.73 -20.41 17.57
CA GLU A 204 -10.92 -21.80 17.18
C GLU A 204 -10.19 -22.08 15.88
N GLU A 205 -9.57 -23.24 15.78
CA GLU A 205 -8.94 -23.69 14.55
C GLU A 205 -10.01 -24.08 13.53
N LEU A 206 -9.95 -23.49 12.35
CA LEU A 206 -10.73 -23.85 11.18
C LEU A 206 -9.86 -24.60 10.19
N THR A 207 -10.26 -25.82 9.85
CA THR A 207 -9.61 -26.64 8.82
C THR A 207 -10.59 -26.87 7.67
N ALA A 208 -10.17 -26.62 6.44
CA ALA A 208 -10.96 -26.83 5.24
C ALA A 208 -10.14 -27.50 4.16
N THR A 209 -10.73 -28.49 3.48
CA THR A 209 -10.18 -29.09 2.26
C THR A 209 -11.00 -28.65 1.07
N VAL A 210 -10.37 -27.98 0.12
CA VAL A 210 -10.98 -27.50 -1.13
C VAL A 210 -10.54 -28.37 -2.27
N ASN A 211 -11.55 -28.90 -3.02
CA ASN A 211 -11.38 -29.60 -4.28
C ASN A 211 -12.50 -29.16 -5.21
N SER A 212 -12.33 -28.04 -5.87
CA SER A 212 -13.37 -27.39 -6.66
C SER A 212 -12.99 -27.28 -8.12
N THR A 213 -14.00 -27.33 -8.98
CA THR A 213 -13.87 -27.05 -10.42
C THR A 213 -14.76 -25.87 -10.76
N TYR A 214 -14.24 -24.94 -11.54
CA TYR A 214 -14.91 -23.69 -11.90
C TYR A 214 -15.30 -23.70 -13.37
N THR A 215 -16.46 -23.14 -13.69
CA THR A 215 -16.99 -23.05 -15.05
C THR A 215 -17.18 -21.61 -15.45
N TRP A 216 -16.16 -21.04 -16.06
CA TRP A 216 -16.14 -19.63 -16.44
C TRP A 216 -16.88 -19.32 -17.75
N PRO A 217 -17.42 -18.10 -17.95
CA PRO A 217 -17.65 -17.09 -16.90
C PRO A 217 -18.93 -17.41 -16.11
N TYR A 218 -18.92 -17.07 -14.84
CA TYR A 218 -20.14 -17.04 -14.03
C TYR A 218 -21.02 -15.85 -14.40
N ALA A 219 -22.32 -15.94 -14.09
CA ALA A 219 -23.27 -14.87 -14.34
C ALA A 219 -22.93 -13.59 -13.55
N ASP A 220 -23.25 -12.42 -14.10
CA ASP A 220 -23.00 -11.13 -13.47
C ASP A 220 -23.78 -10.95 -12.16
N THR A 221 -24.90 -11.66 -12.01
CA THR A 221 -25.73 -11.67 -10.80
C THR A 221 -26.14 -13.08 -10.44
N TYR A 222 -26.40 -13.33 -9.16
CA TYR A 222 -26.95 -14.59 -8.69
C TYR A 222 -28.39 -14.79 -9.22
N LYS A 223 -28.62 -15.81 -10.01
CA LYS A 223 -29.95 -16.11 -10.57
C LYS A 223 -30.64 -17.14 -9.68
N SER A 224 -31.68 -16.77 -8.99
CA SER A 224 -32.48 -17.64 -8.10
C SER A 224 -33.37 -18.65 -8.83
N SER A 225 -33.16 -18.91 -10.11
CA SER A 225 -34.04 -19.71 -10.97
C SER A 225 -33.85 -21.23 -10.84
N GLY A 226 -33.62 -21.77 -9.65
CA GLY A 226 -33.69 -23.21 -9.35
C GLY A 226 -32.75 -24.16 -10.11
N LYS A 227 -32.11 -23.71 -11.13
CA LYS A 227 -30.94 -24.31 -11.76
C LYS A 227 -29.76 -23.56 -11.18
N VAL A 228 -28.97 -24.30 -10.44
CA VAL A 228 -27.70 -23.93 -9.87
C VAL A 228 -27.18 -22.67 -10.56
N SER A 229 -27.19 -21.59 -9.84
CA SER A 229 -26.37 -20.49 -10.20
C SER A 229 -24.95 -21.01 -10.03
N ASP A 230 -24.46 -21.52 -11.00
CA ASP A 230 -23.10 -21.76 -11.42
C ASP A 230 -22.01 -21.83 -10.31
N ASN A 231 -22.37 -22.22 -9.07
CA ASN A 231 -21.43 -22.38 -7.96
C ASN A 231 -20.68 -21.09 -7.53
N ILE A 232 -21.29 -19.91 -7.71
CA ILE A 232 -20.69 -18.65 -7.27
C ILE A 232 -20.42 -18.67 -5.76
N ASP A 233 -21.35 -19.21 -4.97
CA ASP A 233 -21.22 -19.38 -3.52
C ASP A 233 -20.06 -20.33 -3.14
N ILE A 234 -19.76 -21.34 -3.96
CA ILE A 234 -18.58 -22.19 -3.76
C ILE A 234 -17.30 -21.41 -4.04
N LEU A 235 -17.26 -20.63 -5.12
CA LEU A 235 -16.10 -19.81 -5.44
C LEU A 235 -15.81 -18.80 -4.32
N LEU A 236 -16.84 -18.10 -3.79
CA LEU A 236 -16.67 -17.17 -2.69
C LEU A 236 -16.18 -17.86 -1.41
N ARG A 237 -16.73 -19.03 -1.10
CA ARG A 237 -16.23 -19.87 0.01
C ARG A 237 -14.77 -20.22 -0.15
N ASP A 238 -14.39 -20.69 -1.34
CA ASP A 238 -13.02 -21.12 -1.62
C ASP A 238 -12.04 -19.94 -1.54
N CYS A 239 -12.44 -18.76 -2.03
CA CYS A 239 -11.69 -17.52 -1.85
C CYS A 239 -11.51 -17.18 -0.36
N GLY A 240 -12.57 -17.32 0.43
CA GLY A 240 -12.50 -17.07 1.87
C GLY A 240 -11.58 -18.04 2.60
N TYR A 241 -11.65 -19.35 2.30
CA TYR A 241 -10.72 -20.32 2.90
C TYR A 241 -9.26 -20.05 2.50
N ALA A 242 -9.03 -19.74 1.22
CA ALA A 242 -7.69 -19.46 0.71
C ALA A 242 -7.07 -18.20 1.32
N SER A 243 -7.88 -17.18 1.60
CA SER A 243 -7.45 -15.92 2.22
C SER A 243 -7.56 -15.91 3.75
N HIS A 244 -7.75 -17.04 4.40
CA HIS A 244 -7.88 -17.18 5.85
C HIS A 244 -8.94 -16.26 6.46
N MET A 245 -10.13 -16.25 5.85
CA MET A 245 -11.24 -15.39 6.26
C MET A 245 -11.69 -15.67 7.68
N ASP A 246 -11.69 -14.67 8.54
CA ASP A 246 -12.30 -14.72 9.86
C ASP A 246 -13.82 -14.52 9.73
N TYR A 247 -14.54 -15.64 9.79
CA TYR A 247 -15.97 -15.69 9.54
C TYR A 247 -16.80 -15.34 10.78
N SER A 248 -17.71 -14.37 10.65
CA SER A 248 -18.60 -13.95 11.72
C SER A 248 -20.00 -13.60 11.18
N VAL A 249 -21.02 -13.74 12.03
CA VAL A 249 -22.40 -13.34 11.72
C VAL A 249 -22.54 -11.83 11.49
N TYR A 250 -21.66 -11.04 12.09
CA TYR A 250 -21.67 -9.58 11.99
C TYR A 250 -20.90 -9.05 10.79
N GLY A 251 -20.13 -9.90 10.14
CA GLY A 251 -19.28 -9.58 9.00
C GLY A 251 -18.01 -10.42 9.05
N SER A 252 -17.50 -10.81 7.89
CA SER A 252 -16.30 -11.62 7.76
C SER A 252 -15.17 -10.77 7.16
N GLY A 253 -13.95 -10.93 7.67
CA GLY A 253 -12.82 -10.09 7.30
C GLY A 253 -11.50 -10.84 7.15
N THR A 254 -10.63 -10.31 6.30
CA THR A 254 -9.22 -10.64 6.16
C THR A 254 -8.49 -9.47 5.49
N MET A 255 -7.18 -9.53 5.34
CA MET A 255 -6.40 -8.43 4.76
C MET A 255 -6.25 -8.58 3.24
N ASN A 256 -6.02 -7.48 2.53
CA ASN A 256 -5.79 -7.51 1.08
C ASN A 256 -4.52 -8.28 0.69
N ILE A 257 -3.51 -8.31 1.55
CA ILE A 257 -2.31 -9.11 1.30
C ILE A 257 -2.63 -10.61 1.27
N ASP A 258 -3.57 -11.08 2.11
CA ASP A 258 -4.02 -12.47 2.12
C ASP A 258 -4.71 -12.85 0.80
N ALA A 259 -5.39 -11.89 0.17
CA ALA A 259 -5.91 -12.09 -1.18
C ALA A 259 -4.79 -12.34 -2.20
N GLY A 260 -3.71 -11.56 -2.14
CA GLY A 260 -2.55 -11.75 -3.01
C GLY A 260 -1.89 -13.10 -2.82
N MET A 261 -1.67 -13.50 -1.56
CA MET A 261 -1.12 -14.83 -1.21
C MET A 261 -2.02 -15.95 -1.70
N ALA A 262 -3.33 -15.85 -1.49
CA ALA A 262 -4.31 -16.84 -1.92
C ALA A 262 -4.34 -17.00 -3.45
N LEU A 263 -4.28 -15.90 -4.20
CA LEU A 263 -4.23 -15.92 -5.66
C LEU A 263 -3.01 -16.71 -6.17
N ILE A 264 -1.85 -16.57 -5.53
CA ILE A 264 -0.63 -17.31 -5.90
C ILE A 264 -0.71 -18.76 -5.43
N GLN A 265 -0.93 -19.00 -4.15
CA GLN A 265 -0.72 -20.30 -3.50
C GLN A 265 -1.86 -21.27 -3.77
N ALA A 266 -3.12 -20.81 -3.68
CA ALA A 266 -4.30 -21.64 -3.85
C ALA A 266 -4.83 -21.65 -5.29
N PHE A 267 -4.77 -20.49 -5.98
CA PHE A 267 -5.37 -20.33 -7.30
C PHE A 267 -4.35 -20.25 -8.44
N GLN A 268 -3.07 -20.45 -8.16
CA GLN A 268 -2.00 -20.62 -9.17
C GLN A 268 -1.88 -19.45 -10.16
N TYR A 269 -2.13 -18.24 -9.69
CA TYR A 269 -1.75 -17.05 -10.45
C TYR A 269 -0.23 -16.92 -10.50
N PRO A 270 0.34 -16.44 -11.63
CA PRO A 270 1.78 -16.26 -11.72
C PRO A 270 2.27 -15.29 -10.64
N GLN A 271 3.26 -15.71 -9.84
CA GLN A 271 3.76 -14.92 -8.72
C GLN A 271 4.43 -13.61 -9.16
N GLU A 272 4.97 -13.56 -10.38
CA GLU A 272 5.54 -12.36 -10.98
C GLU A 272 4.50 -11.29 -11.32
N CYS A 273 3.21 -11.68 -11.43
CA CYS A 273 2.12 -10.75 -11.70
C CYS A 273 1.61 -10.10 -10.41
N ILE A 274 1.33 -10.94 -9.40
CA ILE A 274 0.61 -10.52 -8.19
C ILE A 274 1.51 -9.68 -7.30
N LYS A 275 1.06 -8.48 -6.98
CA LYS A 275 1.75 -7.52 -6.13
C LYS A 275 0.82 -7.01 -5.05
N TYR A 276 1.40 -6.65 -3.93
CA TYR A 276 0.71 -5.97 -2.85
C TYR A 276 1.42 -4.66 -2.51
N MET A 277 0.67 -3.62 -2.22
CA MET A 277 1.21 -2.36 -1.74
C MET A 277 0.29 -1.71 -0.72
N ASP A 278 0.89 -1.24 0.34
CA ASP A 278 0.31 -0.31 1.28
C ASP A 278 0.70 1.12 0.88
N TYR A 279 -0.23 2.05 1.01
CA TYR A 279 0.04 3.45 0.65
C TYR A 279 1.22 4.06 1.40
N SER A 280 1.40 3.70 2.67
CA SER A 280 2.51 4.24 3.50
C SER A 280 3.89 3.95 2.92
N TYR A 281 3.99 2.98 2.02
CA TYR A 281 5.23 2.56 1.35
C TYR A 281 5.38 3.07 -0.08
N CYS A 282 4.38 3.80 -0.56
CA CYS A 282 4.47 4.41 -1.88
C CYS A 282 5.28 5.71 -1.81
N GLU A 283 6.13 5.92 -2.80
CA GLU A 283 7.05 7.08 -2.86
C GLU A 283 6.30 8.42 -2.85
N SER A 284 5.13 8.44 -3.47
CA SER A 284 4.28 9.62 -3.55
C SER A 284 2.84 9.26 -3.87
N HIS A 285 1.94 10.22 -3.67
CA HIS A 285 0.54 10.09 -4.08
C HIS A 285 0.40 9.92 -5.61
N ASP A 286 1.20 10.62 -6.39
CA ASP A 286 1.19 10.49 -7.85
C ASP A 286 1.67 9.10 -8.30
N ALA A 287 2.69 8.54 -7.66
CA ALA A 287 3.14 7.17 -7.91
C ALA A 287 2.04 6.14 -7.58
N TRP A 288 1.33 6.32 -6.46
CA TRP A 288 0.18 5.49 -6.09
C TRP A 288 -0.92 5.53 -7.15
N ALA A 289 -1.32 6.73 -7.57
CA ALA A 289 -2.33 6.91 -8.60
C ALA A 289 -1.87 6.34 -9.95
N GLN A 290 -0.59 6.50 -10.30
CA GLN A 290 -0.02 5.98 -11.55
C GLN A 290 -0.10 4.44 -11.60
N ILE A 291 0.22 3.74 -10.51
CA ILE A 291 0.07 2.27 -10.43
C ILE A 291 -1.38 1.87 -10.75
N ILE A 292 -2.36 2.57 -10.16
CA ILE A 292 -3.79 2.28 -10.40
C ILE A 292 -4.12 2.46 -11.90
N TYR A 293 -3.68 3.57 -12.49
CA TYR A 293 -4.00 3.85 -13.89
C TYR A 293 -3.29 2.90 -14.86
N ASP A 294 -2.05 2.50 -14.59
CA ASP A 294 -1.30 1.56 -15.42
C ASP A 294 -1.95 0.17 -15.41
N GLU A 295 -2.37 -0.32 -14.24
CA GLU A 295 -3.07 -1.60 -14.12
C GLU A 295 -4.42 -1.58 -14.85
N LEU A 296 -5.19 -0.49 -14.71
CA LEU A 296 -6.46 -0.33 -15.40
C LEU A 296 -6.28 -0.21 -16.92
N ALA A 297 -5.23 0.46 -17.39
CA ALA A 297 -4.87 0.52 -18.81
C ALA A 297 -4.49 -0.87 -19.37
N ALA A 298 -3.82 -1.69 -18.57
CA ALA A 298 -3.52 -3.09 -18.87
C ALA A 298 -4.75 -4.00 -18.76
N LYS A 299 -5.92 -3.50 -18.35
CA LYS A 299 -7.15 -4.25 -18.05
C LYS A 299 -6.94 -5.32 -16.97
N SER A 300 -6.11 -5.02 -16.02
CA SER A 300 -5.89 -5.83 -14.82
C SER A 300 -6.73 -5.23 -13.68
N PRO A 301 -7.66 -5.98 -13.08
CA PRO A 301 -8.44 -5.49 -11.96
C PRO A 301 -7.57 -5.34 -10.72
N ILE A 302 -7.98 -4.45 -9.82
CA ILE A 302 -7.31 -4.19 -8.56
C ILE A 302 -8.27 -4.49 -7.42
N ILE A 303 -7.83 -5.24 -6.42
CA ILE A 303 -8.50 -5.35 -5.13
C ILE A 303 -7.95 -4.21 -4.28
N TYR A 304 -8.77 -3.19 -4.05
CA TYR A 304 -8.41 -2.04 -3.24
C TYR A 304 -9.05 -2.13 -1.88
N GLY A 305 -8.35 -1.72 -0.85
CA GLY A 305 -8.87 -1.66 0.52
C GLY A 305 -8.64 -0.31 1.15
N GLY A 306 -9.62 0.11 1.91
CA GLY A 306 -9.56 1.24 2.80
C GLY A 306 -10.12 0.88 4.17
N SER A 307 -9.57 1.44 5.22
CA SER A 307 -10.10 1.28 6.57
C SER A 307 -10.11 2.57 7.34
N ASP A 308 -11.01 2.68 8.30
CA ASP A 308 -10.99 3.71 9.32
C ASP A 308 -11.24 3.10 10.72
N GLN A 309 -11.00 3.87 11.77
CA GLN A 309 -11.16 3.39 13.15
C GLN A 309 -12.60 3.10 13.56
N ASP A 310 -13.57 3.73 12.91
CA ASP A 310 -14.97 3.68 13.33
C ASP A 310 -15.78 2.64 12.54
N GLN A 311 -15.40 2.39 11.28
CA GLN A 311 -16.16 1.57 10.34
C GLN A 311 -15.46 0.26 9.97
N GLY A 312 -14.18 0.08 10.38
CA GLY A 312 -13.39 -1.08 10.00
C GLY A 312 -12.85 -1.01 8.56
N GLY A 313 -12.44 -2.16 8.03
CA GLY A 313 -11.85 -2.29 6.70
C GLY A 313 -12.87 -2.73 5.66
N HIS A 314 -12.73 -2.18 4.42
CA HIS A 314 -13.57 -2.56 3.29
C HIS A 314 -12.68 -2.80 2.06
N ALA A 315 -12.91 -3.93 1.38
CA ALA A 315 -12.27 -4.25 0.11
C ALA A 315 -13.28 -4.18 -1.04
N PHE A 316 -12.84 -3.67 -2.19
CA PHE A 316 -13.66 -3.50 -3.38
C PHE A 316 -12.79 -3.54 -4.64
N VAL A 317 -13.41 -3.59 -5.83
CA VAL A 317 -12.69 -3.80 -7.08
C VAL A 317 -12.65 -2.54 -7.92
N PHE A 318 -11.45 -2.18 -8.42
CA PHE A 318 -11.28 -1.21 -9.49
C PHE A 318 -11.24 -1.91 -10.85
N SER A 319 -11.94 -1.37 -11.84
CA SER A 319 -12.02 -2.02 -13.16
C SER A 319 -12.32 -1.08 -14.32
N GLY A 320 -11.94 0.17 -14.21
CA GLY A 320 -12.10 1.14 -15.29
C GLY A 320 -11.69 2.53 -14.84
N VAL A 321 -11.49 3.41 -15.79
CA VAL A 321 -11.21 4.83 -15.56
C VAL A 321 -11.89 5.67 -16.64
N ASP A 322 -12.53 6.78 -16.30
CA ASP A 322 -13.16 7.66 -17.28
C ASP A 322 -12.17 8.69 -17.84
N LYS A 323 -12.66 9.55 -18.75
CA LYS A 323 -11.85 10.61 -19.37
C LYS A 323 -11.37 11.68 -18.38
N ASP A 324 -12.03 11.80 -17.25
CA ASP A 324 -11.74 12.78 -16.20
C ASP A 324 -10.86 12.18 -15.08
N GLY A 325 -10.43 10.91 -15.23
CA GLY A 325 -9.58 10.20 -14.26
C GLY A 325 -10.33 9.56 -13.09
N LEU A 326 -11.68 9.57 -13.11
CA LEU A 326 -12.44 8.87 -12.07
C LEU A 326 -12.37 7.36 -12.32
N VAL A 327 -12.13 6.60 -11.24
CA VAL A 327 -11.97 5.14 -11.27
C VAL A 327 -13.32 4.47 -11.06
N TYR A 328 -13.63 3.46 -11.90
CA TYR A 328 -14.81 2.63 -11.71
C TYR A 328 -14.62 1.68 -10.53
N VAL A 329 -15.49 1.80 -9.54
CA VAL A 329 -15.50 1.01 -8.31
C VAL A 329 -16.70 0.06 -8.31
N ASN A 330 -16.43 -1.22 -8.08
CA ASN A 330 -17.43 -2.23 -7.75
C ASN A 330 -17.33 -2.51 -6.25
N TRP A 331 -18.33 -2.06 -5.50
CA TRP A 331 -18.34 -2.13 -4.03
C TRP A 331 -18.59 -3.53 -3.46
N GLY A 332 -18.98 -4.52 -4.30
CA GLY A 332 -19.31 -5.86 -3.82
C GLY A 332 -20.63 -5.93 -3.06
N TRP A 333 -21.63 -5.12 -3.42
CA TRP A 333 -22.93 -4.95 -2.76
C TRP A 333 -24.07 -5.04 -3.76
N SER A 334 -24.23 -6.19 -4.42
CA SER A 334 -25.26 -6.44 -5.45
C SER A 334 -25.29 -5.40 -6.58
N GLY A 335 -24.21 -4.65 -6.78
CA GLY A 335 -24.10 -3.56 -7.77
C GLY A 335 -24.58 -2.20 -7.25
N SER A 336 -25.09 -2.15 -6.04
CA SER A 336 -25.56 -0.91 -5.40
C SER A 336 -24.42 0.10 -5.33
N GLY A 337 -24.64 1.32 -5.81
CA GLY A 337 -23.65 2.38 -5.84
C GLY A 337 -22.44 2.17 -6.74
N ASN A 338 -22.35 1.08 -7.50
CA ASN A 338 -21.24 0.89 -8.43
C ASN A 338 -21.16 2.03 -9.44
N GLY A 339 -19.97 2.60 -9.64
CA GLY A 339 -19.82 3.80 -10.47
C GLY A 339 -18.39 4.30 -10.55
N TYR A 340 -18.22 5.49 -11.08
CA TYR A 340 -16.93 6.16 -11.19
C TYR A 340 -16.74 7.15 -10.03
N TYR A 341 -15.59 7.09 -9.37
CA TYR A 341 -15.30 7.88 -8.16
C TYR A 341 -13.89 8.48 -8.19
N ALA A 342 -13.73 9.63 -7.56
CA ALA A 342 -12.44 10.34 -7.42
C ALA A 342 -11.55 9.71 -6.35
N ILE A 343 -11.42 8.38 -6.36
CA ILE A 343 -10.72 7.61 -5.31
C ILE A 343 -9.23 7.93 -5.26
N THR A 344 -8.63 8.24 -6.41
CA THR A 344 -7.23 8.64 -6.51
C THR A 344 -6.97 10.06 -6.00
N SER A 345 -8.01 10.82 -5.68
CA SER A 345 -7.88 12.11 -5.00
C SER A 345 -7.73 11.99 -3.49
N LEU A 346 -8.02 10.81 -2.92
CA LEU A 346 -7.82 10.55 -1.50
C LEU A 346 -6.32 10.49 -1.18
N LYS A 347 -5.89 11.34 -0.27
CA LYS A 347 -4.54 11.32 0.29
C LYS A 347 -4.58 10.69 1.67
N PRO A 348 -4.19 9.42 1.81
CA PRO A 348 -4.16 8.78 3.12
C PRO A 348 -3.30 9.56 4.10
N ARG A 349 -3.83 9.78 5.28
CA ARG A 349 -3.20 10.59 6.33
C ARG A 349 -2.30 9.76 7.21
N SER A 350 -1.35 9.07 6.64
CA SER A 350 -0.36 8.37 7.45
C SER A 350 0.72 9.33 7.93
N THR A 351 0.49 9.97 9.04
CA THR A 351 1.56 10.55 9.84
C THR A 351 1.70 9.71 11.10
N GLY A 352 2.63 8.78 11.09
CA GLY A 352 2.96 7.93 12.24
C GLY A 352 1.91 6.87 12.58
N TYR A 353 2.25 5.92 13.39
CA TYR A 353 1.61 4.74 13.99
C TYR A 353 0.07 4.66 14.17
N ASN A 354 -0.70 5.51 13.53
CA ASN A 354 -2.14 5.51 13.58
C ASN A 354 -2.72 4.88 12.32
N PHE A 355 -3.11 3.62 12.40
CA PHE A 355 -3.91 2.88 11.41
C PHE A 355 -5.28 3.48 11.11
N LYS A 356 -5.44 4.80 11.29
CA LYS A 356 -6.74 5.47 11.23
C LYS A 356 -7.33 5.51 9.84
N ASN A 357 -6.46 5.58 8.81
CA ASN A 357 -6.89 5.65 7.41
C ASN A 357 -5.89 4.85 6.57
N TYR A 358 -6.09 3.55 6.54
CA TYR A 358 -5.23 2.61 5.85
C TYR A 358 -5.71 2.39 4.42
N HIS A 359 -4.83 2.56 3.45
CA HIS A 359 -5.10 2.21 2.06
C HIS A 359 -4.12 1.16 1.59
N SER A 360 -4.63 0.12 0.96
CA SER A 360 -3.81 -0.95 0.39
C SER A 360 -4.40 -1.43 -0.92
N MET A 361 -3.58 -2.07 -1.74
CA MET A 361 -4.06 -2.72 -2.95
C MET A 361 -3.31 -4.01 -3.23
N THR A 362 -4.06 -5.02 -3.71
CA THR A 362 -3.53 -6.19 -4.40
C THR A 362 -3.81 -6.00 -5.89
N TYR A 363 -2.77 -6.01 -6.70
CA TYR A 363 -2.82 -5.67 -8.12
C TYR A 363 -1.99 -6.65 -8.97
N GLY A 364 -1.99 -6.45 -10.30
CA GLY A 364 -1.36 -7.41 -11.20
C GLY A 364 -2.19 -8.69 -11.39
N ILE A 365 -3.51 -8.63 -11.14
CA ILE A 365 -4.38 -9.81 -11.17
C ILE A 365 -4.66 -10.21 -12.61
N ARG A 366 -3.78 -11.07 -13.16
CA ARG A 366 -3.85 -11.59 -14.52
C ARG A 366 -3.24 -12.99 -14.61
N LYS A 367 -3.78 -13.82 -15.50
CA LYS A 367 -3.34 -15.22 -15.69
C LYS A 367 -2.12 -15.37 -16.61
N THR A 368 -1.76 -14.30 -17.31
CA THR A 368 -0.63 -14.28 -18.25
C THR A 368 0.23 -13.07 -17.92
N PRO A 369 1.50 -13.27 -17.57
CA PRO A 369 2.41 -12.16 -17.28
C PRO A 369 2.63 -11.24 -18.47
N LEU A 370 2.78 -9.95 -18.20
CA LEU A 370 3.30 -8.97 -19.13
C LEU A 370 4.84 -9.03 -19.15
N PRO A 371 5.50 -8.55 -20.22
CA PRO A 371 6.96 -8.52 -20.25
C PRO A 371 7.62 -7.68 -19.14
N THR A 372 6.85 -6.79 -18.54
CA THR A 372 7.28 -5.92 -17.42
C THR A 372 7.01 -6.54 -16.06
N ASP A 373 6.28 -7.66 -15.99
CA ASP A 373 6.02 -8.30 -14.71
C ASP A 373 7.27 -9.00 -14.18
N HIS A 374 7.55 -8.77 -12.93
CA HIS A 374 8.66 -9.37 -12.19
C HIS A 374 8.26 -9.53 -10.72
N ILE A 375 8.95 -10.40 -10.01
CA ILE A 375 8.72 -10.56 -8.57
C ILE A 375 9.23 -9.29 -7.88
N GLU A 376 8.32 -8.56 -7.25
CA GLU A 376 8.69 -7.48 -6.35
C GLU A 376 8.70 -8.00 -4.92
N THR A 377 9.76 -7.67 -4.20
CA THR A 377 9.86 -8.01 -2.77
C THR A 377 10.03 -6.73 -1.96
N ARG A 378 9.25 -6.64 -0.87
CA ARG A 378 9.28 -5.49 0.01
C ARG A 378 9.42 -5.94 1.44
N ILE A 379 10.58 -5.65 2.02
CA ILE A 379 10.80 -5.75 3.45
C ILE A 379 10.48 -4.39 4.07
N GLN A 380 9.71 -4.42 5.14
CA GLN A 380 9.20 -3.20 5.77
C GLN A 380 9.29 -3.32 7.28
N GLY A 381 9.32 -2.20 7.99
CA GLY A 381 9.09 -2.21 9.42
C GLY A 381 7.67 -2.70 9.73
N TYR A 382 7.51 -3.54 10.73
CA TYR A 382 6.20 -4.04 11.16
C TYR A 382 5.28 -2.85 11.49
N SER A 383 4.04 -2.92 11.03
CA SER A 383 3.05 -1.84 11.22
C SER A 383 3.47 -0.47 10.70
N GLY A 384 4.35 -0.38 9.70
CA GLY A 384 4.87 0.88 9.21
C GLY A 384 5.79 1.60 10.18
N ALA A 385 6.25 0.89 11.23
CA ALA A 385 7.13 1.45 12.23
C ALA A 385 8.49 1.82 11.63
N PRO A 386 8.85 3.11 11.61
CA PRO A 386 10.13 3.56 11.12
C PRO A 386 11.24 3.23 12.12
N TYR A 387 12.47 3.18 11.64
CA TYR A 387 13.66 3.05 12.48
C TYR A 387 14.31 4.41 12.73
N THR A 388 15.10 4.48 13.82
CA THR A 388 15.85 5.69 14.18
C THR A 388 17.30 5.38 14.45
N PHE A 389 18.16 6.39 14.24
CA PHE A 389 19.55 6.39 14.71
C PHE A 389 19.73 7.42 15.80
N GLN A 390 20.51 7.08 16.83
CA GLN A 390 20.85 7.98 17.92
C GLN A 390 22.33 7.81 18.32
N TRP A 391 22.97 8.92 18.66
CA TRP A 391 24.32 8.88 19.23
C TRP A 391 24.28 8.59 20.72
N GLY A 392 25.27 7.84 21.19
CA GLY A 392 25.47 7.56 22.61
C GLY A 392 26.80 6.93 22.91
N THR A 393 26.95 6.36 24.08
CA THR A 393 28.14 5.62 24.51
C THR A 393 27.70 4.28 25.08
N GLU A 394 28.50 3.24 24.85
CA GLU A 394 28.26 1.91 25.37
C GLU A 394 29.57 1.28 25.84
N LYS A 395 29.51 0.39 26.83
CA LYS A 395 30.67 -0.31 27.34
C LYS A 395 30.86 -1.64 26.63
N ASP A 396 32.08 -1.95 26.28
CA ASP A 396 32.44 -3.27 25.78
C ASP A 396 32.51 -4.33 26.92
N SER A 397 32.80 -5.56 26.57
CA SER A 397 32.95 -6.66 27.53
C SER A 397 34.11 -6.49 28.53
N THR A 398 34.95 -5.48 28.34
CA THR A 398 36.09 -5.14 29.20
C THR A 398 35.83 -3.89 30.06
N ASP A 399 34.60 -3.38 30.07
CA ASP A 399 34.12 -2.17 30.79
C ASP A 399 34.74 -0.87 30.24
N VAL A 400 35.24 -0.89 29.01
CA VAL A 400 35.70 0.31 28.29
C VAL A 400 34.54 0.96 27.56
N GLU A 401 34.36 2.26 27.76
CA GLU A 401 33.30 3.04 27.13
C GLU A 401 33.70 3.46 25.70
N HIS A 402 32.80 3.20 24.75
CA HIS A 402 32.97 3.49 23.35
C HIS A 402 31.89 4.42 22.82
N PRO A 403 32.21 5.39 21.95
CA PRO A 403 31.21 6.14 21.21
C PRO A 403 30.44 5.17 20.29
N THR A 404 29.12 5.33 20.27
CA THR A 404 28.20 4.32 19.75
C THR A 404 27.10 4.96 18.92
N LEU A 405 26.72 4.32 17.83
CA LEU A 405 25.52 4.61 17.09
C LEU A 405 24.47 3.54 17.45
N TYR A 406 23.38 3.96 18.11
CA TYR A 406 22.23 3.11 18.39
C TYR A 406 21.26 3.13 17.22
N VAL A 407 20.67 1.99 16.96
CA VAL A 407 19.64 1.82 15.95
C VAL A 407 18.43 1.15 16.58
N ASP A 408 17.32 1.86 16.64
CA ASP A 408 16.06 1.36 17.16
C ASP A 408 15.12 1.02 16.00
N ILE A 409 14.60 -0.21 15.99
CA ILE A 409 13.64 -0.70 15.01
C ILE A 409 12.41 -1.17 15.78
N PRO A 410 11.38 -0.32 15.91
CA PRO A 410 10.15 -0.72 16.58
C PRO A 410 9.51 -1.91 15.86
N TYR A 411 9.16 -2.95 16.60
CA TYR A 411 8.45 -4.14 16.12
C TYR A 411 9.16 -4.99 15.04
N GLY A 412 10.41 -4.69 14.67
CA GLY A 412 11.18 -5.49 13.69
C GLY A 412 10.77 -5.30 12.24
N PHE A 413 11.10 -6.29 11.41
CA PHE A 413 10.85 -6.30 9.96
C PHE A 413 9.88 -7.38 9.56
N ILE A 414 9.11 -7.14 8.50
CA ILE A 414 8.20 -8.12 7.93
C ILE A 414 8.27 -8.09 6.40
N ASN A 415 8.09 -9.24 5.77
CA ASN A 415 7.90 -9.33 4.33
C ASN A 415 6.44 -9.00 3.99
N TYR A 416 6.18 -7.76 3.58
CA TYR A 416 4.86 -7.30 3.15
C TYR A 416 4.65 -7.50 1.64
N ASN A 417 5.05 -8.66 1.13
CA ASN A 417 4.72 -9.02 -0.23
C ASN A 417 3.92 -10.33 -0.27
N ALA A 418 3.17 -10.53 -1.32
CA ALA A 418 2.43 -11.77 -1.57
C ALA A 418 3.34 -12.96 -1.93
N THR A 419 4.65 -12.73 -2.14
CA THR A 419 5.67 -13.75 -2.45
C THR A 419 6.72 -13.83 -1.36
N ASP A 420 7.41 -14.98 -1.26
CA ASP A 420 8.58 -15.13 -0.40
C ASP A 420 9.65 -14.07 -0.74
N PHE A 421 10.30 -13.55 0.28
CA PHE A 421 11.59 -12.87 0.10
C PHE A 421 12.71 -13.92 0.08
N LYS A 422 13.60 -13.83 -0.91
CA LYS A 422 14.77 -14.75 -1.06
C LYS A 422 16.01 -13.96 -1.45
N GLY A 423 16.62 -13.30 -0.49
CA GLY A 423 17.70 -12.39 -0.81
C GLY A 423 18.59 -11.98 0.35
N VAL A 424 18.98 -10.74 0.39
CA VAL A 424 19.85 -10.17 1.43
C VAL A 424 19.07 -9.10 2.18
N LEU A 425 18.99 -9.24 3.49
CA LEU A 425 18.45 -8.26 4.41
C LEU A 425 19.62 -7.65 5.21
N GLY A 426 19.63 -6.33 5.43
CA GLY A 426 20.70 -5.72 6.19
C GLY A 426 20.60 -4.22 6.41
N LEU A 427 21.51 -3.70 7.23
CA LEU A 427 21.81 -2.28 7.33
C LEU A 427 23.06 -1.98 6.51
N PHE A 428 22.91 -1.08 5.55
CA PHE A 428 23.97 -0.68 4.64
C PHE A 428 24.40 0.75 4.89
N ALA A 429 25.69 1.01 4.78
CA ALA A 429 26.25 2.34 4.82
C ALA A 429 27.08 2.61 3.55
N LEU A 430 26.86 3.79 2.98
CA LEU A 430 27.70 4.38 1.94
C LEU A 430 28.44 5.57 2.53
N ASP A 431 29.74 5.55 2.55
CA ASP A 431 30.55 6.74 2.85
C ASP A 431 30.44 7.73 1.68
N MET A 432 29.71 8.80 1.89
CA MET A 432 29.47 9.82 0.87
C MET A 432 30.73 10.62 0.53
N THR A 433 31.79 10.47 1.35
CA THR A 433 33.06 11.20 1.20
C THR A 433 34.05 10.45 0.33
N ASP A 434 34.16 9.13 0.47
CA ASP A 434 35.11 8.32 -0.29
C ASP A 434 34.48 7.26 -1.19
N GLY A 435 33.15 7.10 -1.12
CA GLY A 435 32.39 6.15 -1.94
C GLY A 435 32.46 4.70 -1.47
N SER A 436 33.10 4.41 -0.34
CA SER A 436 33.16 3.06 0.22
C SER A 436 31.81 2.63 0.80
N THR A 437 31.47 1.34 0.67
CA THR A 437 30.23 0.77 1.18
C THR A 437 30.52 -0.45 2.02
N TRP A 438 29.71 -0.66 3.04
CA TRP A 438 29.78 -1.85 3.90
C TRP A 438 28.42 -2.19 4.53
N VAL A 439 28.31 -3.40 5.05
CA VAL A 439 27.18 -3.89 5.82
C VAL A 439 27.50 -3.72 7.30
N ILE A 440 26.65 -3.00 8.03
CA ILE A 440 26.85 -2.71 9.46
C ILE A 440 26.28 -3.83 10.34
N ALA A 441 25.15 -4.45 9.95
CA ALA A 441 24.48 -5.48 10.72
C ALA A 441 24.49 -6.82 9.97
N PRO A 442 25.61 -7.55 9.97
CA PRO A 442 25.74 -8.79 9.23
C PRO A 442 24.85 -9.93 9.74
N GLU A 443 24.42 -9.90 10.99
CA GLU A 443 23.48 -10.88 11.58
C GLU A 443 22.13 -10.89 10.86
N LEU A 444 21.73 -9.82 10.23
CA LEU A 444 20.51 -9.75 9.42
C LEU A 444 20.65 -10.52 8.09
N GLN A 445 21.87 -10.72 7.62
CA GLN A 445 22.11 -11.46 6.37
C GLN A 445 21.74 -12.95 6.48
N ASP A 446 21.63 -13.49 7.69
CA ASP A 446 21.19 -14.87 7.91
C ASP A 446 19.69 -15.05 7.64
N LYS A 447 18.94 -13.96 7.50
CA LYS A 447 17.51 -13.94 7.17
C LYS A 447 17.31 -13.81 5.66
N THR A 448 17.77 -14.81 4.92
CA THR A 448 17.72 -14.84 3.45
C THR A 448 16.39 -15.32 2.89
N GLU A 449 15.53 -15.92 3.71
CA GLU A 449 14.18 -16.36 3.34
C GLU A 449 13.17 -15.89 4.37
N LEU A 450 12.19 -15.08 3.92
CA LEU A 450 11.04 -14.69 4.71
C LEU A 450 9.76 -14.97 3.92
N PRO A 451 8.92 -15.91 4.36
CA PRO A 451 7.61 -16.10 3.77
C PRO A 451 6.76 -14.82 3.79
N PRO A 452 5.69 -14.75 2.99
CA PRO A 452 4.73 -13.65 3.06
C PRO A 452 4.20 -13.47 4.49
N CYS A 453 4.06 -12.24 4.92
CA CYS A 453 3.63 -11.85 6.27
C CYS A 453 4.52 -12.39 7.41
N ALA A 454 5.64 -13.04 7.11
CA ALA A 454 6.61 -13.45 8.12
C ALA A 454 7.65 -12.36 8.33
N GLY A 455 8.06 -12.19 9.58
CA GLY A 455 8.99 -11.16 9.98
C GLY A 455 10.18 -11.66 10.76
N TYR A 456 11.16 -10.80 10.87
CA TYR A 456 12.22 -10.89 11.86
C TYR A 456 11.87 -9.95 13.01
N PHE A 457 11.55 -10.54 14.15
CA PHE A 457 11.28 -9.83 15.39
C PHE A 457 12.46 -10.08 16.31
N GLY A 458 13.04 -9.03 16.89
CA GLY A 458 14.12 -9.18 17.86
C GLY A 458 13.70 -10.06 19.05
N GLU A 459 14.64 -10.73 19.69
CA GLU A 459 14.42 -11.66 20.79
C GLU A 459 13.97 -11.01 22.12
N SER A 460 13.39 -9.83 22.13
CA SER A 460 12.92 -9.23 23.38
C SER A 460 11.56 -9.80 23.79
N GLU A 461 11.44 -10.26 25.02
CA GLU A 461 10.19 -10.77 25.61
C GLU A 461 9.04 -9.75 25.57
N ASP A 462 9.33 -8.48 25.31
CA ASP A 462 8.36 -7.38 25.30
C ASP A 462 7.79 -7.04 23.91
N TRP A 463 8.22 -7.67 22.83
CA TRP A 463 7.72 -7.47 21.43
C TRP A 463 7.76 -6.01 20.93
N LYS A 464 8.52 -5.11 21.60
CA LYS A 464 8.34 -3.68 21.38
C LYS A 464 9.41 -3.00 20.56
N THR A 465 10.65 -3.47 20.65
CA THR A 465 11.75 -2.81 19.93
C THR A 465 12.90 -3.77 19.74
N TYR A 466 13.34 -3.93 18.48
CA TYR A 466 14.64 -4.50 18.18
C TYR A 466 15.63 -3.33 18.17
N TYR A 467 16.69 -3.41 18.96
CA TYR A 467 17.76 -2.43 18.90
C TYR A 467 19.09 -3.13 18.78
N PHE A 468 20.02 -2.52 18.08
CA PHE A 468 21.42 -2.85 18.12
C PHE A 468 22.24 -1.58 18.16
N TYR A 469 23.50 -1.76 18.52
CA TYR A 469 24.42 -0.63 18.59
C TYR A 469 25.70 -1.00 17.82
N TYR A 470 26.34 0.04 17.31
CA TYR A 470 27.56 -0.05 16.54
C TYR A 470 28.62 0.83 17.15
N PHE A 471 29.75 0.22 17.59
CA PHE A 471 30.93 0.95 18.08
C PHE A 471 31.60 1.66 16.90
N ILE A 472 31.71 2.97 16.96
CA ILE A 472 32.15 3.80 15.85
C ILE A 472 33.65 4.08 15.85
N ASP A 473 34.37 3.70 16.89
CA ASP A 473 35.82 3.88 17.06
C ASP A 473 36.66 2.63 16.80
N GLY A 474 36.02 1.53 16.34
CA GLY A 474 36.69 0.28 15.98
C GLY A 474 37.43 0.35 14.63
N GLU A 475 38.11 -0.75 14.27
CA GLU A 475 38.89 -0.88 13.02
C GLU A 475 38.03 -0.59 11.75
N ASN A 476 36.74 -0.86 11.81
CA ASN A 476 35.75 -0.53 10.76
C ASN A 476 34.84 0.62 11.16
N GLY A 477 35.29 1.49 12.06
CA GLY A 477 34.52 2.59 12.60
C GLY A 477 34.27 3.73 11.61
N LEU A 478 33.44 4.68 12.05
CA LEU A 478 33.19 5.89 11.28
C LEU A 478 34.40 6.83 11.35
N LYS A 479 34.76 7.39 10.22
CA LYS A 479 35.89 8.31 10.12
C LYS A 479 35.45 9.74 10.49
N PRO A 480 36.21 10.46 11.32
CA PRO A 480 35.93 11.85 11.62
C PRO A 480 35.87 12.73 10.36
N GLY A 481 34.84 13.57 10.27
CA GLY A 481 34.62 14.47 9.15
C GLY A 481 33.91 13.84 7.95
N HIS A 482 33.52 12.55 8.02
CA HIS A 482 32.81 11.87 6.97
C HIS A 482 31.30 11.89 7.20
N THR A 483 30.55 11.81 6.11
CA THR A 483 29.10 11.64 6.09
C THR A 483 28.76 10.29 5.45
N TYR A 484 27.92 9.53 6.13
CA TYR A 484 27.50 8.19 5.73
C TYR A 484 26.02 8.18 5.47
N ARG A 485 25.60 7.69 4.31
CA ARG A 485 24.20 7.38 4.06
C ARG A 485 23.93 5.96 4.49
N MET A 486 23.04 5.79 5.46
CA MET A 486 22.74 4.51 6.07
C MET A 486 21.26 4.16 5.91
N SER A 487 20.96 2.92 5.55
CA SER A 487 19.60 2.43 5.35
C SER A 487 19.47 0.94 5.69
N PHE A 488 18.41 0.59 6.40
CA PHE A 488 17.93 -0.77 6.37
C PHE A 488 17.21 -1.06 5.08
N GLY A 489 17.32 -2.29 4.63
CA GLY A 489 16.57 -2.73 3.47
C GLY A 489 16.82 -4.17 3.09
N GLY A 490 16.21 -4.56 1.97
CA GLY A 490 16.31 -5.88 1.39
C GLY A 490 16.60 -5.82 -0.11
N TYR A 491 17.39 -6.75 -0.57
CA TYR A 491 17.66 -7.01 -1.98
C TYR A 491 17.30 -8.46 -2.31
N ASP A 492 16.37 -8.65 -3.21
CA ASP A 492 16.05 -9.97 -3.78
C ASP A 492 16.58 -10.03 -5.22
N PRO A 493 17.45 -10.99 -5.58
CA PRO A 493 17.99 -11.09 -6.93
C PRO A 493 16.92 -11.33 -8.01
N ARG A 494 15.73 -11.81 -7.63
CA ARG A 494 14.60 -11.98 -8.57
C ARG A 494 13.96 -10.65 -8.94
N ASP A 495 13.97 -9.70 -8.01
CA ASP A 495 13.53 -8.30 -8.22
C ASP A 495 14.66 -7.47 -8.84
N GLY A 496 15.90 -7.70 -8.40
CA GLY A 496 17.09 -6.95 -8.86
C GLY A 496 17.15 -5.54 -8.31
N VAL A 497 16.31 -5.17 -7.35
CA VAL A 497 16.25 -3.83 -6.77
C VAL A 497 16.44 -3.89 -5.25
N TRP A 498 17.34 -3.03 -4.76
CA TRP A 498 17.44 -2.77 -3.33
C TRP A 498 16.28 -1.87 -2.89
N ARG A 499 15.56 -2.29 -1.86
CA ARG A 499 14.46 -1.51 -1.29
C ARG A 499 14.77 -1.14 0.15
N SER A 500 14.87 0.16 0.39
CA SER A 500 15.09 0.69 1.73
C SER A 500 13.81 0.63 2.57
N ILE A 501 13.96 0.40 3.86
CA ILE A 501 12.89 0.54 4.85
C ILE A 501 12.77 2.01 5.23
N LEU A 502 11.53 2.50 5.41
CA LEU A 502 11.28 3.89 5.75
C LEU A 502 11.89 4.29 7.11
N CYS A 503 12.42 5.51 7.18
CA CYS A 503 12.86 6.17 8.40
C CYS A 503 11.68 6.82 9.16
N GLN A 504 11.91 7.23 10.40
CA GLN A 504 10.90 7.83 11.28
C GLN A 504 10.20 9.06 10.68
N ASP A 505 10.89 9.87 9.89
CA ASP A 505 10.36 11.09 9.29
C ASP A 505 9.93 10.89 7.81
N GLY A 506 9.66 9.65 7.41
CA GLY A 506 9.25 9.32 6.05
C GLY A 506 10.40 9.39 5.02
N GLY A 507 11.64 9.46 5.48
CA GLY A 507 12.83 9.24 4.65
C GLY A 507 13.01 7.76 4.34
N VAL A 508 13.98 7.45 3.46
CA VAL A 508 14.36 6.07 3.12
C VAL A 508 15.78 5.73 3.60
N ALA A 509 16.49 6.69 4.14
CA ALA A 509 17.84 6.56 4.69
C ALA A 509 18.12 7.69 5.67
N TYR A 510 19.23 7.59 6.40
CA TYR A 510 19.78 8.67 7.21
C TYR A 510 21.17 9.09 6.68
N ASP A 511 21.40 10.39 6.61
CA ASP A 511 22.74 10.96 6.46
C ASP A 511 23.33 11.16 7.86
N VAL A 512 24.27 10.29 8.24
CA VAL A 512 24.96 10.24 9.53
C VAL A 512 26.33 10.90 9.37
N THR A 513 26.52 12.07 9.93
CA THR A 513 27.80 12.80 9.89
C THR A 513 28.52 12.65 11.21
N TYR A 514 29.69 11.99 11.18
CA TYR A 514 30.56 11.86 12.34
C TYR A 514 31.67 12.92 12.32
N THR A 515 31.70 13.80 13.31
CA THR A 515 32.69 14.89 13.38
C THR A 515 33.99 14.51 14.09
N GLY A 516 34.02 13.37 14.75
CA GLY A 516 35.04 12.95 15.71
C GLY A 516 34.59 13.12 17.17
N ASP A 517 33.46 13.79 17.39
CA ASP A 517 32.81 13.95 18.69
C ASP A 517 31.29 13.71 18.52
N ILE A 518 30.73 12.76 19.24
CA ILE A 518 29.30 12.41 19.16
C ILE A 518 28.40 13.59 19.53
N ALA A 519 28.84 14.50 20.40
CA ALA A 519 28.07 15.67 20.81
C ALA A 519 27.85 16.68 19.68
N THR A 520 28.71 16.69 18.66
CA THR A 520 28.61 17.57 17.50
C THR A 520 28.25 16.83 16.20
N SER A 521 28.15 15.52 16.28
CA SER A 521 27.74 14.65 15.15
C SER A 521 26.23 14.74 14.90
N THR A 522 25.80 14.50 13.67
CA THR A 522 24.39 14.66 13.27
C THR A 522 23.84 13.41 12.60
N VAL A 523 22.52 13.23 12.74
CA VAL A 523 21.72 12.20 12.06
C VAL A 523 20.53 12.90 11.43
N ASN A 524 20.42 12.87 10.11
CA ASN A 524 19.35 13.55 9.38
C ASN A 524 18.68 12.58 8.40
N PRO A 525 17.34 12.45 8.44
CA PRO A 525 16.62 11.62 7.48
C PRO A 525 16.76 12.20 6.06
N THR A 526 16.82 11.31 5.07
CA THR A 526 16.89 11.71 3.65
C THR A 526 15.97 10.82 2.81
N ARG A 527 15.43 11.36 1.72
CA ARG A 527 14.69 10.61 0.71
C ARG A 527 15.58 9.99 -0.36
N GLN A 528 16.88 10.21 -0.27
CA GLN A 528 17.85 9.63 -1.19
C GLN A 528 18.21 8.22 -0.69
N PRO A 529 17.95 7.14 -1.44
CA PRO A 529 18.29 5.79 -1.01
C PRO A 529 19.81 5.60 -0.97
N VAL A 530 20.26 4.60 -0.22
CA VAL A 530 21.63 4.12 -0.34
C VAL A 530 21.74 3.44 -1.70
N PRO A 531 22.63 3.88 -2.61
CA PRO A 531 22.86 3.17 -3.84
C PRO A 531 23.42 1.78 -3.50
N VAL A 532 22.86 0.75 -4.12
CA VAL A 532 23.36 -0.61 -3.94
C VAL A 532 24.73 -0.71 -4.60
N PRO A 533 25.77 -1.10 -3.89
CA PRO A 533 27.05 -1.38 -4.52
C PRO A 533 26.91 -2.56 -5.50
N ASP A 534 27.53 -2.47 -6.68
CA ASP A 534 27.56 -3.56 -7.67
C ASP A 534 28.00 -4.92 -7.05
N ALA A 535 28.78 -4.87 -5.98
CA ALA A 535 29.24 -6.05 -5.25
C ALA A 535 28.14 -6.73 -4.38
N ILE A 536 27.02 -6.03 -4.08
CA ILE A 536 25.87 -6.58 -3.36
C ILE A 536 24.79 -7.01 -4.36
N ALA A 537 24.80 -6.41 -5.57
CA ALA A 537 24.00 -6.88 -6.68
C ALA A 537 24.36 -8.34 -6.94
N ALA A 538 23.50 -9.21 -6.54
CA ALA A 538 23.55 -10.66 -6.48
C ALA A 538 24.94 -11.23 -6.15
N PRO A 539 25.07 -12.23 -5.31
CA PRO A 539 26.08 -13.21 -5.58
C PRO A 539 25.74 -13.68 -7.01
N THR A 540 26.38 -13.04 -8.03
CA THR A 540 26.39 -13.64 -9.34
C THR A 540 26.54 -15.11 -9.04
N ALA A 541 25.63 -15.94 -9.55
CA ALA A 541 25.88 -17.35 -9.68
C ALA A 541 27.15 -17.46 -10.54
N ASN A 542 28.25 -17.04 -9.96
CA ASN A 542 29.56 -17.50 -10.35
C ASN A 542 29.37 -18.98 -10.28
N THR A 543 29.28 -19.58 -11.42
CA THR A 543 29.48 -21.00 -11.63
C THR A 543 30.40 -21.44 -10.52
N LEU A 544 29.77 -22.00 -9.47
CA LEU A 544 30.47 -22.41 -8.27
C LEU A 544 31.34 -23.54 -8.71
N VAL A 545 32.56 -23.18 -9.09
CA VAL A 545 33.58 -24.17 -9.36
C VAL A 545 33.81 -24.82 -8.01
N ASN A 546 33.29 -26.02 -7.84
CA ASN A 546 33.70 -26.87 -6.74
C ASN A 546 35.14 -27.27 -7.03
N ASP A 547 36.05 -26.35 -6.74
CA ASP A 547 37.50 -26.49 -6.96
C ASP A 547 38.20 -27.25 -5.83
N GLY A 548 37.39 -27.79 -4.90
CA GLY A 548 37.90 -28.53 -3.75
C GLY A 548 38.62 -27.65 -2.71
N LEU A 549 38.42 -26.34 -2.77
CA LEU A 549 39.03 -25.38 -1.84
C LEU A 549 38.02 -24.86 -0.83
N THR A 550 38.42 -24.78 0.41
CA THR A 550 37.77 -24.01 1.48
C THR A 550 38.38 -22.62 1.55
N ARG A 551 37.56 -21.62 1.48
CA ARG A 551 37.96 -20.22 1.61
C ARG A 551 37.36 -19.63 2.88
N VAL A 552 38.16 -18.84 3.58
CA VAL A 552 37.74 -18.14 4.79
C VAL A 552 37.80 -16.65 4.53
N TYR A 553 36.71 -15.99 4.81
CA TYR A 553 36.56 -14.56 4.64
C TYR A 553 36.28 -13.90 5.99
N ASP A 554 36.64 -12.64 6.12
CA ASP A 554 36.06 -11.79 7.18
C ASP A 554 34.62 -11.42 6.85
N LEU A 555 33.95 -10.72 7.74
CA LEU A 555 32.56 -10.26 7.55
C LEU A 555 32.43 -9.19 6.47
N GLN A 556 33.53 -8.59 6.02
CA GLN A 556 33.61 -7.64 4.91
C GLN A 556 33.82 -8.33 3.56
N GLY A 557 33.83 -9.67 3.53
CA GLY A 557 34.06 -10.45 2.32
C GLY A 557 35.52 -10.49 1.85
N ARG A 558 36.47 -9.98 2.64
CA ARG A 558 37.90 -10.06 2.34
C ARG A 558 38.40 -11.47 2.58
N LEU A 559 39.04 -12.07 1.58
CA LEU A 559 39.63 -13.41 1.68
C LEU A 559 40.81 -13.40 2.67
N LEU A 560 40.72 -14.16 3.73
CA LEU A 560 41.72 -14.27 4.79
C LEU A 560 42.60 -15.51 4.66
N TYR A 561 42.00 -16.63 4.17
CA TYR A 561 42.67 -17.92 4.12
C TYR A 561 42.06 -18.84 3.05
N THR A 562 42.89 -19.68 2.45
CA THR A 562 42.44 -20.70 1.49
C THR A 562 43.20 -21.98 1.76
N ALA A 563 42.49 -23.10 1.83
CA ALA A 563 43.11 -24.44 1.95
C ALA A 563 42.27 -25.46 1.16
N PRO A 564 42.84 -26.62 0.79
CA PRO A 564 42.05 -27.73 0.26
C PRO A 564 40.98 -28.17 1.28
N THR A 565 39.74 -28.36 0.82
CA THR A 565 38.62 -28.72 1.70
C THR A 565 38.86 -29.98 2.50
N ALA A 566 39.56 -30.95 1.90
CA ALA A 566 39.90 -32.23 2.56
C ALA A 566 40.87 -32.09 3.74
N SER A 567 41.66 -31.01 3.79
CA SER A 567 42.64 -30.75 4.86
C SER A 567 42.36 -29.45 5.62
N PHE A 568 41.22 -28.80 5.40
CA PHE A 568 40.89 -27.55 6.06
C PHE A 568 40.80 -27.72 7.58
N ASN A 569 41.55 -26.88 8.29
CA ASN A 569 41.52 -26.81 9.73
C ASN A 569 41.29 -25.37 10.18
N LEU A 570 40.16 -25.10 10.81
CA LEU A 570 39.78 -23.77 11.28
C LEU A 570 40.85 -23.14 12.19
N TRP A 571 41.55 -23.98 12.98
CA TRP A 571 42.57 -23.49 13.91
C TRP A 571 43.87 -23.03 13.26
N GLU A 572 44.04 -23.24 11.97
CA GLU A 572 45.16 -22.72 11.17
C GLU A 572 44.88 -21.36 10.50
N VAL A 573 43.65 -20.92 10.52
CA VAL A 573 43.28 -19.60 9.94
C VAL A 573 43.90 -18.47 10.78
N PRO A 574 44.65 -17.52 10.22
CA PRO A 574 45.42 -16.55 11.00
C PRO A 574 44.58 -15.40 11.58
N ALA A 575 43.24 -15.49 11.56
CA ALA A 575 42.32 -14.48 12.03
C ALA A 575 41.44 -14.99 13.17
N ARG A 576 40.99 -14.09 14.05
CA ARG A 576 40.04 -14.38 15.14
C ARG A 576 38.79 -13.54 14.96
N GLY A 577 37.69 -13.97 15.59
CA GLY A 577 36.37 -13.33 15.51
C GLY A 577 35.37 -14.17 14.72
N ILE A 578 34.34 -13.56 14.17
CA ILE A 578 33.38 -14.25 13.32
C ILE A 578 33.91 -14.33 11.90
N LEU A 579 34.06 -15.52 11.39
CA LEU A 579 34.60 -15.82 10.07
C LEU A 579 33.54 -16.51 9.21
N VAL A 580 33.57 -16.22 7.90
CA VAL A 580 32.73 -16.91 6.91
C VAL A 580 33.57 -17.97 6.21
N ILE A 581 33.21 -19.23 6.38
CA ILE A 581 33.86 -20.35 5.70
C ILE A 581 33.02 -20.77 4.51
N LYS A 582 33.62 -20.79 3.31
CA LYS A 582 32.96 -21.19 2.08
C LYS A 582 33.61 -22.45 1.50
N GLU A 583 32.80 -23.49 1.28
CA GLU A 583 33.18 -24.79 0.72
C GLU A 583 32.26 -25.11 -0.46
N GLY A 584 32.68 -24.84 -1.66
CA GLY A 584 31.84 -24.93 -2.85
C GLY A 584 30.63 -23.99 -2.78
N ASP A 585 29.44 -24.54 -2.81
CA ASP A 585 28.14 -23.86 -2.70
C ASP A 585 27.65 -23.64 -1.26
N LYS A 586 28.39 -24.18 -0.28
CA LYS A 586 28.03 -24.03 1.14
C LYS A 586 28.86 -22.94 1.79
N ALA A 587 28.18 -22.08 2.52
CA ALA A 587 28.84 -21.09 3.37
C ALA A 587 28.31 -21.23 4.81
N ARG A 588 29.18 -21.06 5.79
CA ARG A 588 28.83 -21.07 7.22
C ARG A 588 29.66 -20.05 7.98
N LYS A 589 29.07 -19.44 8.99
CA LYS A 589 29.81 -18.58 9.94
C LYS A 589 30.32 -19.41 11.09
N VAL A 590 31.50 -19.07 11.56
CA VAL A 590 32.16 -19.73 12.67
C VAL A 590 32.86 -18.69 13.53
N ALA A 591 32.63 -18.72 14.83
CA ALA A 591 33.43 -17.95 15.78
C ALA A 591 34.76 -18.68 16.07
N ARG A 592 35.88 -17.93 16.05
CA ARG A 592 37.22 -18.44 16.38
C ARG A 592 37.93 -17.56 17.41
#